data_af46987fdb73b80f6231c5335d18eb17
#
_entry.id   af46987fdb73b80f6231c5335d18eb17
#
_cell.length_a   1.000
_cell.length_b   1.000
_cell.length_c   1.000
_cell.angle_alpha   90.00
_cell.angle_beta   90.00
_cell.angle_gamma   90.00
#
_symmetry.space_group_name_H-M   'P 1'
#
loop_
_entity.id
_entity.type
_entity.pdbx_description
1 polymer ?
#
loop_
_entity_poly.entity_id
_entity_poly.type
_entity_poly.pdbx_seq_one_letter_code
_entity_poly.pdbx_strand_id
1 'polypeptide(L)'
;LKAWPENREIASLATRAVSRAVPDDEANAAVDRFAEGIQGDRNETLTLLFAGVFDEANRTRSRAVDAIRKFDRAQKGMLANMTKTVGELDKARAAEPRDEARIRELGEQLAWQRRIIEERHRSLGALCEQPVIVERRVGQLARTIANHME
;
A
#
# COMPACT_ATOMS: atom_id res chain seq x y z
N LEU A 1 21.98 -1.24 -24.44
CA LEU A 1 20.64 -0.79 -24.02
C LEU A 1 20.80 0.34 -23.02
N LYS A 2 20.33 1.56 -23.35
CA LYS A 2 20.21 2.62 -22.35
C LYS A 2 19.18 2.17 -21.33
N ALA A 3 19.48 2.34 -20.05
CA ALA A 3 18.53 1.99 -18.99
C ALA A 3 17.23 2.80 -19.16
N TRP A 4 16.07 2.21 -18.90
CA TRP A 4 14.76 2.86 -19.07
C TRP A 4 14.65 4.23 -18.37
N PRO A 5 15.31 4.50 -17.23
CA PRO A 5 15.24 5.81 -16.56
C PRO A 5 15.90 6.94 -17.35
N GLU A 6 16.78 6.63 -18.29
CA GLU A 6 17.45 7.63 -19.15
C GLU A 6 16.55 8.12 -20.31
N ASN A 7 15.50 7.36 -20.61
CA ASN A 7 14.47 7.76 -21.57
C ASN A 7 13.33 8.46 -20.81
N ARG A 8 13.28 9.79 -20.92
CA ARG A 8 12.30 10.62 -20.19
C ARG A 8 10.85 10.28 -20.51
N GLU A 9 10.56 9.93 -21.77
CA GLU A 9 9.21 9.59 -22.20
C GLU A 9 8.77 8.26 -21.57
N ILE A 10 9.60 7.22 -21.64
CA ILE A 10 9.35 5.92 -21.01
C ILE A 10 9.23 6.07 -19.48
N ALA A 11 10.14 6.82 -18.86
CA ALA A 11 10.11 7.04 -17.41
C ALA A 11 8.82 7.74 -16.96
N SER A 12 8.40 8.77 -17.69
CA SER A 12 7.15 9.49 -17.41
C SER A 12 5.92 8.60 -17.60
N LEU A 13 5.88 7.84 -18.70
CA LEU A 13 4.77 6.93 -18.99
C LEU A 13 4.68 5.80 -17.96
N ALA A 14 5.80 5.16 -17.61
CA ALA A 14 5.83 4.09 -16.61
C ALA A 14 5.32 4.57 -15.25
N THR A 15 5.77 5.74 -14.79
CA THR A 15 5.30 6.33 -13.53
C THR A 15 3.80 6.64 -13.55
N ARG A 16 3.31 7.24 -14.62
CA ARG A 16 1.88 7.56 -14.78
C ARG A 16 1.01 6.31 -14.88
N ALA A 17 1.43 5.33 -15.69
CA ALA A 17 0.68 4.11 -15.92
C ALA A 17 0.52 3.27 -14.65
N VAL A 18 1.48 3.28 -13.73
CA VAL A 18 1.41 2.58 -12.44
C VAL A 18 0.64 3.37 -11.39
N SER A 19 0.51 4.69 -11.55
CA SER A 19 -0.13 5.57 -10.56
C SER A 19 -1.60 5.22 -10.35
N ARG A 20 -2.03 5.10 -9.11
CA ARG A 20 -3.44 4.91 -8.72
C ARG A 20 -4.34 6.10 -9.07
N ALA A 21 -3.76 7.28 -9.24
CA ALA A 21 -4.51 8.48 -9.62
C ALA A 21 -4.99 8.45 -11.07
N VAL A 22 -4.43 7.53 -11.88
CA VAL A 22 -4.80 7.34 -13.30
C VAL A 22 -5.71 6.11 -13.39
N PRO A 23 -6.92 6.20 -13.98
CA PRO A 23 -7.77 5.05 -14.25
C PRO A 23 -7.09 3.99 -15.13
N ASP A 24 -7.48 2.72 -14.96
CA ASP A 24 -6.86 1.60 -15.69
C ASP A 24 -6.98 1.72 -17.20
N ASP A 25 -8.15 2.15 -17.68
CA ASP A 25 -8.43 2.38 -19.11
C ASP A 25 -7.58 3.53 -19.69
N GLU A 26 -7.41 4.61 -18.95
CA GLU A 26 -6.55 5.73 -19.34
C GLU A 26 -5.07 5.31 -19.38
N ALA A 27 -4.62 4.52 -18.41
CA ALA A 27 -3.26 4.00 -18.36
C ALA A 27 -2.98 3.10 -19.58
N ASN A 28 -3.89 2.17 -19.90
CA ASN A 28 -3.77 1.30 -21.08
C ASN A 28 -3.80 2.11 -22.37
N ALA A 29 -4.72 3.07 -22.51
CA ALA A 29 -4.78 3.94 -23.68
C ALA A 29 -3.51 4.80 -23.87
N ALA A 30 -2.86 5.19 -22.79
CA ALA A 30 -1.58 5.90 -22.86
C ALA A 30 -0.45 5.00 -23.39
N VAL A 31 -0.43 3.73 -23.01
CA VAL A 31 0.50 2.73 -23.53
C VAL A 31 0.24 2.46 -25.02
N ASP A 32 -1.04 2.31 -25.42
CA ASP A 32 -1.42 2.12 -26.81
C ASP A 32 -0.93 3.28 -27.70
N ARG A 33 -1.22 4.52 -27.31
CA ARG A 33 -0.76 5.72 -28.04
C ARG A 33 0.77 5.80 -28.15
N PHE A 34 1.47 5.44 -27.06
CA PHE A 34 2.92 5.40 -27.08
C PHE A 34 3.45 4.36 -28.08
N ALA A 35 2.88 3.15 -28.04
CA ALA A 35 3.28 2.05 -28.93
C ALA A 35 3.04 2.36 -30.40
N GLU A 36 1.94 3.03 -30.73
CA GLU A 36 1.61 3.48 -32.11
C GLU A 36 2.60 4.55 -32.61
N GLY A 37 3.13 5.37 -31.71
CA GLY A 37 4.06 6.46 -32.03
C GLY A 37 5.54 6.05 -32.13
N ILE A 38 5.89 4.80 -31.82
CA ILE A 38 7.30 4.36 -31.80
C ILE A 38 7.94 4.48 -33.19
N GLN A 39 9.05 5.20 -33.23
CA GLN A 39 9.94 5.29 -34.38
C GLN A 39 11.21 4.46 -34.09
N GLY A 40 11.50 3.43 -34.91
CA GLY A 40 12.65 2.56 -34.72
C GLY A 40 12.33 1.17 -34.23
N ASP A 41 13.20 0.57 -33.42
CA ASP A 41 12.99 -0.77 -32.89
C ASP A 41 11.86 -0.80 -31.85
N ARG A 42 10.72 -1.31 -32.29
CA ARG A 42 9.49 -1.40 -31.51
C ARG A 42 9.67 -2.34 -30.32
N ASN A 43 10.23 -3.53 -30.55
CA ASN A 43 10.37 -4.53 -29.51
C ASN A 43 11.36 -4.10 -28.42
N GLU A 44 12.47 -3.47 -28.81
CA GLU A 44 13.42 -2.89 -27.85
C GLU A 44 12.76 -1.80 -27.01
N THR A 45 12.05 -0.86 -27.64
CA THR A 45 11.39 0.25 -26.95
C THR A 45 10.28 -0.23 -26.00
N LEU A 46 9.47 -1.21 -26.43
CA LEU A 46 8.42 -1.80 -25.60
C LEU A 46 8.99 -2.63 -24.43
N THR A 47 10.11 -3.31 -24.64
CA THR A 47 10.83 -4.01 -23.57
C THR A 47 11.33 -3.04 -22.50
N LEU A 48 11.86 -1.88 -22.91
CA LEU A 48 12.26 -0.82 -21.99
C LEU A 48 11.06 -0.24 -21.23
N LEU A 49 9.94 -0.03 -21.90
CA LEU A 49 8.71 0.43 -21.24
C LEU A 49 8.23 -0.59 -20.19
N PHE A 50 8.22 -1.88 -20.56
CA PHE A 50 7.85 -2.94 -19.62
C PHE A 50 8.77 -2.97 -18.39
N ALA A 51 10.10 -2.86 -18.60
CA ALA A 51 11.06 -2.78 -17.50
C ALA A 51 10.75 -1.60 -16.56
N GLY A 52 10.43 -0.42 -17.12
CA GLY A 52 10.04 0.75 -16.36
C GLY A 52 8.75 0.56 -15.54
N VAL A 53 7.71 0.00 -16.17
CA VAL A 53 6.45 -0.34 -15.51
C VAL A 53 6.67 -1.33 -14.37
N PHE A 54 7.45 -2.37 -14.61
CA PHE A 54 7.75 -3.39 -13.61
C PHE A 54 8.51 -2.82 -12.40
N ASP A 55 9.53 -2.01 -12.64
CA ASP A 55 10.31 -1.37 -11.57
C ASP A 55 9.48 -0.40 -10.74
N GLU A 56 8.67 0.46 -11.38
CA GLU A 56 7.78 1.38 -10.67
C GLU A 56 6.71 0.64 -9.85
N ALA A 57 6.17 -0.44 -10.40
CA ALA A 57 5.24 -1.28 -9.69
C ALA A 57 5.88 -1.96 -8.48
N ASN A 58 7.10 -2.50 -8.61
CA ASN A 58 7.83 -3.08 -7.50
C ASN A 58 8.10 -2.06 -6.38
N ARG A 59 8.47 -0.83 -6.73
CA ARG A 59 8.64 0.25 -5.74
C ARG A 59 7.33 0.57 -5.02
N THR A 60 6.23 0.63 -5.76
CA THR A 60 4.90 0.91 -5.21
C THR A 60 4.42 -0.22 -4.32
N ARG A 61 4.62 -1.47 -4.75
CA ARG A 61 4.32 -2.68 -3.97
C ARG A 61 5.14 -2.72 -2.68
N SER A 62 6.44 -2.45 -2.76
CA SER A 62 7.32 -2.44 -1.58
C SER A 62 6.87 -1.41 -0.55
N ARG A 63 6.51 -0.19 -0.98
CA ARG A 63 5.95 0.83 -0.09
C ARG A 63 4.65 0.39 0.57
N ALA A 64 3.77 -0.30 -0.16
CA ALA A 64 2.53 -0.84 0.39
C ALA A 64 2.79 -1.92 1.44
N VAL A 65 3.72 -2.85 1.17
CA VAL A 65 4.12 -3.89 2.13
C VAL A 65 4.75 -3.28 3.38
N ASP A 66 5.60 -2.26 3.25
CA ASP A 66 6.19 -1.58 4.39
C ASP A 66 5.16 -0.82 5.23
N ALA A 67 4.13 -0.24 4.59
CA ALA A 67 2.99 0.36 5.29
C ALA A 67 2.20 -0.68 6.09
N ILE A 68 1.96 -1.87 5.53
CA ILE A 68 1.32 -3.00 6.23
C ILE A 68 2.13 -3.43 7.45
N ARG A 69 3.46 -3.59 7.29
CA ARG A 69 4.36 -3.95 8.39
C ARG A 69 4.37 -2.89 9.50
N LYS A 70 4.38 -1.60 9.12
CA LYS A 70 4.31 -0.49 10.07
C LYS A 70 2.98 -0.49 10.83
N PHE A 71 1.88 -0.75 10.12
CA PHE A 71 0.55 -0.89 10.72
C PHE A 71 0.53 -2.04 11.73
N ASP A 72 1.04 -3.23 11.36
CA ASP A 72 1.09 -4.41 12.24
C ASP A 72 1.87 -4.12 13.53
N ARG A 73 3.07 -3.52 13.41
CA ARG A 73 3.85 -3.14 14.59
C ARG A 73 3.11 -2.18 15.52
N ALA A 74 2.46 -1.16 14.95
CA ALA A 74 1.68 -0.20 15.73
C ALA A 74 0.48 -0.87 16.40
N GLN A 75 -0.21 -1.77 15.72
CA GLN A 75 -1.34 -2.52 16.25
C GLN A 75 -0.93 -3.41 17.43
N LYS A 76 0.20 -4.13 17.30
CA LYS A 76 0.78 -4.94 18.38
C LYS A 76 1.14 -4.10 19.60
N GLY A 77 1.71 -2.91 19.40
CA GLY A 77 2.00 -1.96 20.49
C GLY A 77 0.73 -1.49 21.22
N MET A 78 -0.32 -1.18 20.48
CA MET A 78 -1.60 -0.79 21.05
C MET A 78 -2.24 -1.93 21.85
N LEU A 79 -2.21 -3.15 21.35
CA LEU A 79 -2.71 -4.33 22.06
C LEU A 79 -1.91 -4.60 23.35
N ALA A 80 -0.61 -4.46 23.34
CA ALA A 80 0.23 -4.59 24.53
C ALA A 80 -0.12 -3.53 25.57
N ASN A 81 -0.31 -2.27 25.17
CA ASN A 81 -0.74 -1.20 26.06
C ASN A 81 -2.14 -1.45 26.65
N MET A 82 -3.06 -1.95 25.84
CA MET A 82 -4.40 -2.32 26.29
C MET A 82 -4.35 -3.45 27.35
N THR A 83 -3.54 -4.48 27.10
CA THR A 83 -3.32 -5.58 28.07
C THR A 83 -2.77 -5.06 29.40
N LYS A 84 -1.84 -4.10 29.36
CA LYS A 84 -1.31 -3.45 30.55
C LYS A 84 -2.40 -2.69 31.29
N THR A 85 -3.23 -1.91 30.59
CA THR A 85 -4.35 -1.18 31.19
C THR A 85 -5.36 -2.12 31.86
N VAL A 86 -5.68 -3.27 31.25
CA VAL A 86 -6.52 -4.32 31.87
C VAL A 86 -5.91 -4.81 33.18
N GLY A 87 -4.62 -5.13 33.17
CA GLY A 87 -3.91 -5.58 34.38
C GLY A 87 -3.90 -4.53 35.48
N GLU A 88 -3.72 -3.25 35.16
CA GLU A 88 -3.81 -2.15 36.15
C GLU A 88 -5.23 -1.98 36.69
N LEU A 89 -6.24 -2.10 35.84
CA LEU A 89 -7.65 -2.05 36.26
C LEU A 89 -8.02 -3.20 37.21
N ASP A 90 -7.57 -4.41 36.92
CA ASP A 90 -7.81 -5.57 37.77
C ASP A 90 -7.16 -5.41 39.15
N LYS A 91 -5.92 -4.89 39.18
CA LYS A 91 -5.22 -4.55 40.44
C LYS A 91 -5.96 -3.47 41.24
N ALA A 92 -6.41 -2.41 40.56
CA ALA A 92 -7.14 -1.33 41.21
C ALA A 92 -8.48 -1.80 41.81
N ARG A 93 -9.15 -2.73 41.12
CA ARG A 93 -10.41 -3.34 41.63
C ARG A 93 -10.21 -4.26 42.84
N ALA A 94 -9.04 -4.92 42.89
CA ALA A 94 -8.69 -5.83 44.00
C ALA A 94 -8.06 -5.12 45.21
N ALA A 95 -7.61 -3.86 45.05
CA ALA A 95 -6.96 -3.11 46.12
C ALA A 95 -7.91 -2.72 47.24
N GLU A 96 -7.40 -2.67 48.47
CA GLU A 96 -8.10 -2.16 49.66
C GLU A 96 -7.22 -1.14 50.39
N PRO A 97 -7.73 0.11 50.59
CA PRO A 97 -9.03 0.61 50.14
C PRO A 97 -9.07 0.80 48.62
N ARG A 98 -10.27 0.70 48.04
CA ARG A 98 -10.46 0.96 46.59
C ARG A 98 -10.33 2.44 46.30
N ASP A 99 -9.64 2.74 45.17
CA ASP A 99 -9.64 4.06 44.55
C ASP A 99 -10.62 4.08 43.37
N GLU A 100 -11.85 4.49 43.64
CA GLU A 100 -12.92 4.52 42.64
C GLU A 100 -12.63 5.51 41.48
N ALA A 101 -11.88 6.60 41.76
CA ALA A 101 -11.49 7.55 40.76
C ALA A 101 -10.49 6.91 39.77
N ARG A 102 -9.53 6.15 40.29
CA ARG A 102 -8.56 5.43 39.48
C ARG A 102 -9.20 4.32 38.65
N ILE A 103 -10.15 3.58 39.23
CA ILE A 103 -10.91 2.55 38.51
C ILE A 103 -11.68 3.14 37.35
N ARG A 104 -12.32 4.29 37.55
CA ARG A 104 -13.06 5.01 36.49
C ARG A 104 -12.12 5.48 35.37
N GLU A 105 -11.00 6.12 35.71
CA GLU A 105 -9.99 6.59 34.77
C GLU A 105 -9.48 5.44 33.89
N LEU A 106 -9.10 4.32 34.49
CA LEU A 106 -8.59 3.14 33.77
C LEU A 106 -9.67 2.51 32.88
N GLY A 107 -10.93 2.51 33.33
CA GLY A 107 -12.08 2.05 32.53
C GLY A 107 -12.32 2.92 31.30
N GLU A 108 -12.24 4.24 31.42
CA GLU A 108 -12.36 5.19 30.32
C GLU A 108 -11.18 5.05 29.34
N GLN A 109 -9.96 4.92 29.85
CA GLN A 109 -8.77 4.67 29.04
C GLN A 109 -8.89 3.38 28.24
N LEU A 110 -9.35 2.30 28.86
CA LEU A 110 -9.56 1.02 28.19
C LEU A 110 -10.61 1.12 27.07
N ALA A 111 -11.73 1.80 27.34
CA ALA A 111 -12.78 2.01 26.35
C ALA A 111 -12.27 2.81 25.14
N TRP A 112 -11.45 3.83 25.38
CA TRP A 112 -10.83 4.62 24.31
C TRP A 112 -9.81 3.79 23.49
N GLN A 113 -8.92 3.05 24.15
CA GLN A 113 -7.95 2.17 23.49
C GLN A 113 -8.65 1.14 22.60
N ARG A 114 -9.72 0.51 23.10
CA ARG A 114 -10.53 -0.44 22.33
C ARG A 114 -11.12 0.18 21.08
N ARG A 115 -11.69 1.38 21.18
CA ARG A 115 -12.26 2.10 20.04
C ARG A 115 -11.22 2.36 18.95
N ILE A 116 -10.03 2.84 19.33
CA ILE A 116 -8.94 3.10 18.37
C ILE A 116 -8.51 1.80 17.67
N ILE A 117 -8.36 0.70 18.42
CA ILE A 117 -7.98 -0.60 17.84
C ILE A 117 -9.04 -1.09 16.85
N GLU A 118 -10.31 -0.96 17.17
CA GLU A 118 -11.43 -1.36 16.30
C GLU A 118 -11.49 -0.50 15.02
N GLU A 119 -11.31 0.81 15.12
CA GLU A 119 -11.27 1.70 13.95
C GLU A 119 -10.09 1.38 13.01
N ARG A 120 -8.92 1.13 13.60
CA ARG A 120 -7.75 0.72 12.82
C ARG A 120 -7.95 -0.63 12.14
N HIS A 121 -8.58 -1.58 12.82
CA HIS A 121 -8.86 -2.89 12.25
C HIS A 121 -9.76 -2.80 11.01
N ARG A 122 -10.74 -1.88 11.00
CA ARG A 122 -11.61 -1.66 9.82
C ARG A 122 -10.85 -1.18 8.58
N SER A 123 -9.76 -0.43 8.77
CA SER A 123 -8.92 0.05 7.66
C SER A 123 -7.94 -0.98 7.12
N LEU A 124 -7.75 -2.10 7.81
CA LEU A 124 -6.77 -3.13 7.46
C LEU A 124 -7.04 -3.75 6.08
N GLY A 125 -8.30 -4.04 5.78
CA GLY A 125 -8.71 -4.62 4.50
C GLY A 125 -8.23 -3.80 3.32
N ALA A 126 -8.55 -2.49 3.31
CA ALA A 126 -8.14 -1.57 2.26
C ALA A 126 -6.61 -1.44 2.13
N LEU A 127 -5.88 -1.52 3.26
CA LEU A 127 -4.42 -1.49 3.25
C LEU A 127 -3.83 -2.77 2.64
N CYS A 128 -4.36 -3.94 2.99
CA CYS A 128 -3.91 -5.23 2.48
C CYS A 128 -4.22 -5.44 0.99
N GLU A 129 -5.22 -4.77 0.44
CA GLU A 129 -5.56 -4.81 -0.98
C GLU A 129 -4.56 -4.07 -1.87
N GLN A 130 -3.77 -3.12 -1.32
CA GLN A 130 -2.88 -2.27 -2.12
C GLN A 130 -1.87 -3.05 -2.97
N PRO A 131 -1.13 -4.04 -2.45
CA PRO A 131 -0.21 -4.84 -3.27
C PRO A 131 -0.93 -5.59 -4.40
N VAL A 132 -2.12 -6.13 -4.14
CA VAL A 132 -2.94 -6.87 -5.12
C VAL A 132 -3.40 -5.95 -6.26
N ILE A 133 -3.80 -4.71 -5.94
CA ILE A 133 -4.19 -3.72 -6.95
C ILE A 133 -3.00 -3.41 -7.88
N VAL A 134 -1.80 -3.24 -7.32
CA VAL A 134 -0.59 -2.99 -8.10
C VAL A 134 -0.27 -4.17 -9.01
N GLU A 135 -0.30 -5.40 -8.49
CA GLU A 135 -0.02 -6.62 -9.25
C GLU A 135 -1.02 -6.81 -10.41
N ARG A 136 -2.30 -6.58 -10.17
CA ARG A 136 -3.33 -6.63 -11.21
C ARG A 136 -3.08 -5.61 -12.32
N ARG A 137 -2.73 -4.38 -11.95
CA ARG A 137 -2.41 -3.31 -12.90
C ARG A 137 -1.20 -3.66 -13.76
N VAL A 138 -0.13 -4.17 -13.17
CA VAL A 138 1.05 -4.66 -13.92
C VAL A 138 0.66 -5.73 -14.93
N GLY A 139 -0.17 -6.68 -14.53
CA GLY A 139 -0.64 -7.74 -15.42
C GLY A 139 -1.46 -7.20 -16.61
N GLN A 140 -2.25 -6.14 -16.41
CA GLN A 140 -2.98 -5.47 -17.48
C GLN A 140 -2.03 -4.73 -18.42
N LEU A 141 -1.15 -3.90 -17.89
CA LEU A 141 -0.17 -3.14 -18.68
C LEU A 141 0.77 -4.05 -19.46
N ALA A 142 1.22 -5.15 -18.85
CA ALA A 142 2.05 -6.16 -19.52
C ALA A 142 1.35 -6.76 -20.74
N ARG A 143 0.07 -7.09 -20.63
CA ARG A 143 -0.72 -7.58 -21.78
C ARG A 143 -0.88 -6.52 -22.86
N THR A 144 -1.17 -5.28 -22.48
CA THR A 144 -1.26 -4.17 -23.44
C THR A 144 0.05 -3.98 -24.19
N ILE A 145 1.18 -3.96 -23.49
CA ILE A 145 2.51 -3.85 -24.10
C ILE A 145 2.78 -5.04 -25.02
N ALA A 146 2.52 -6.27 -24.57
CA ALA A 146 2.76 -7.48 -25.34
C ALA A 146 1.93 -7.54 -26.65
N ASN A 147 0.72 -6.99 -26.66
CA ASN A 147 -0.12 -6.94 -27.84
C ASN A 147 0.47 -6.06 -28.98
N HIS A 148 1.40 -5.18 -28.65
CA HIS A 148 2.11 -4.33 -29.63
C HIS A 148 3.49 -4.86 -30.04
N MET A 149 3.94 -5.95 -29.42
CA MET A 149 5.20 -6.63 -29.79
C MET A 149 4.98 -7.57 -30.98
N GLU A 150 5.97 -7.66 -31.87
CA GLU A 150 5.96 -8.54 -33.06
C GLU A 150 6.60 -9.91 -32.76
#